data_dc7dfb0cf84e0b026c25a0208d56011d
#
_entry.id   dc7dfb0cf84e0b026c25a0208d56011d
#
_cell.length_a   1.000
_cell.length_b   1.000
_cell.length_c   1.000
_cell.angle_alpha   90.00
_cell.angle_beta   90.00
_cell.angle_gamma   90.00
#
_symmetry.space_group_name_H-M   'P 1'
#
loop_
_entity.id
_entity.type
_entity.pdbx_description
1 polymer ?
#
loop_
_entity_poly.entity_id
_entity_poly.type
_entity_poly.pdbx_seq_one_letter_code
_entity_poly.pdbx_strand_id
1 'polypeptide(L)'
;DCAFAPSYGSSPLLTEVHAADASSSTGKDNVTTSSTVQSLSPAQVIEKLSNIVSDEYTIGAEDVLEITVWRNQDLSKTVQVRPDGRFSMPVIRDVVAVGKTPSQLADEITRKLREYVQNPVVAISVKEVNSYSIFVLGEVVKPGKYPLKSRTTLLQGITIAGGFTPVAARNQVVVFRFGENGSGMQTLTSSYDDIVLRGGIAQNLELRAGDTLVVPSEAMVVFPGHPQ
;
A
#
# COMPACT_ATOMS: atom_id res chain seq x y z
N ASP A 1 -0.38 -46.38 37.72
CA ASP A 1 -0.11 -47.53 36.84
C ASP A 1 0.09 -47.05 35.39
N CYS A 2 1.27 -47.49 34.86
CA CYS A 2 1.69 -47.61 33.46
C CYS A 2 1.77 -46.30 32.63
N ALA A 3 2.87 -45.63 32.49
CA ALA A 3 4.10 -45.87 31.69
C ALA A 3 3.85 -46.42 30.29
N PHE A 4 4.05 -45.55 29.28
CA PHE A 4 4.60 -45.99 28.00
C PHE A 4 5.20 -44.81 27.22
N ALA A 5 6.52 -44.75 27.14
CA ALA A 5 7.28 -44.11 26.09
C ALA A 5 7.77 -45.17 25.11
N PRO A 6 7.97 -44.88 23.86
CA PRO A 6 9.18 -45.29 23.18
C PRO A 6 9.83 -44.16 22.40
N SER A 7 11.08 -43.97 22.58
CA SER A 7 12.31 -44.52 22.02
C SER A 7 12.68 -43.98 20.64
N TYR A 8 13.76 -43.28 20.68
CA TYR A 8 14.71 -42.88 19.63
C TYR A 8 14.97 -43.92 18.55
N GLY A 9 15.12 -43.44 17.32
CA GLY A 9 15.69 -44.15 16.20
C GLY A 9 16.62 -43.25 15.39
N SER A 10 17.89 -43.43 15.61
CA SER A 10 19.04 -42.74 15.03
C SER A 10 19.40 -43.23 13.63
N SER A 11 19.79 -42.27 12.75
CA SER A 11 21.04 -42.36 11.95
C SER A 11 21.08 -43.09 10.61
N PRO A 12 22.20 -42.97 9.89
CA PRO A 12 22.38 -42.09 8.73
C PRO A 12 22.84 -42.93 7.53
N LEU A 13 22.84 -42.39 6.33
CA LEU A 13 23.66 -42.89 5.22
C LEU A 13 24.12 -41.79 4.31
N LEU A 14 25.37 -41.47 4.45
CA LEU A 14 26.28 -40.96 3.43
C LEU A 14 26.27 -41.94 2.23
N THR A 15 26.10 -41.38 1.03
CA THR A 15 26.53 -42.08 -0.18
C THR A 15 27.29 -41.11 -1.07
N GLU A 16 28.55 -41.32 -1.09
CA GLU A 16 29.59 -40.85 -1.98
C GLU A 16 29.34 -41.42 -3.39
N VAL A 17 29.37 -40.64 -4.42
CA VAL A 17 29.47 -41.12 -5.81
C VAL A 17 30.45 -40.24 -6.58
N HIS A 18 31.61 -40.71 -6.72
CA HIS A 18 32.47 -40.95 -7.86
C HIS A 18 32.46 -39.96 -9.02
N ALA A 19 33.61 -39.37 -9.21
CA ALA A 19 34.07 -38.72 -10.43
C ALA A 19 34.26 -39.74 -11.54
N ALA A 20 33.86 -39.43 -12.72
CA ALA A 20 34.32 -40.07 -13.96
C ALA A 20 34.55 -39.01 -15.04
N ASP A 21 35.79 -38.96 -15.40
CA ASP A 21 36.42 -38.22 -16.48
C ASP A 21 36.09 -38.88 -17.83
N ALA A 22 35.77 -38.11 -18.86
CA ALA A 22 36.12 -38.44 -20.27
C ALA A 22 35.76 -37.29 -21.26
N SER A 23 36.76 -36.60 -21.66
CA SER A 23 37.20 -36.09 -22.99
C SER A 23 36.20 -35.89 -24.15
N SER A 24 36.29 -34.65 -24.68
CA SER A 24 36.39 -34.24 -26.11
C SER A 24 35.22 -34.46 -27.04
N SER A 25 34.64 -33.36 -27.56
CA SER A 25 34.73 -32.97 -28.98
C SER A 25 34.15 -31.59 -29.29
N THR A 26 34.87 -30.91 -30.08
CA THR A 26 34.75 -29.63 -30.79
C THR A 26 33.35 -29.36 -31.35
N GLY A 27 32.82 -28.17 -31.08
CA GLY A 27 31.68 -27.61 -31.79
C GLY A 27 31.64 -26.09 -31.50
N LYS A 28 32.19 -25.30 -32.44
CA LYS A 28 32.05 -23.84 -32.46
C LYS A 28 30.60 -23.49 -32.81
N ASP A 29 29.91 -22.79 -31.92
CA ASP A 29 28.89 -21.85 -32.33
C ASP A 29 28.87 -20.68 -31.33
N ASN A 30 29.25 -19.54 -31.85
CA ASN A 30 29.20 -18.26 -31.24
C ASN A 30 27.76 -17.83 -31.03
N VAL A 31 27.29 -17.82 -29.79
CA VAL A 31 26.14 -16.98 -29.38
C VAL A 31 26.64 -16.05 -28.28
N THR A 32 27.00 -14.86 -28.72
CA THR A 32 27.31 -13.72 -27.87
C THR A 32 26.02 -13.23 -27.22
N THR A 33 25.71 -13.72 -26.03
CA THR A 33 24.72 -13.10 -25.16
C THR A 33 25.48 -12.48 -23.99
N SER A 34 26.02 -11.30 -24.23
CA SER A 34 26.58 -10.44 -23.19
C SER A 34 25.44 -9.90 -22.34
N SER A 35 24.94 -10.67 -21.40
CA SER A 35 24.19 -10.15 -20.26
C SER A 35 25.17 -9.53 -19.30
N THR A 36 25.48 -8.25 -19.49
CA THR A 36 26.21 -7.45 -18.52
C THR A 36 25.35 -7.32 -17.27
N VAL A 37 25.52 -8.24 -16.34
CA VAL A 37 25.04 -8.06 -14.97
C VAL A 37 25.94 -6.98 -14.36
N GLN A 38 25.51 -5.72 -14.47
CA GLN A 38 26.12 -4.62 -13.78
C GLN A 38 25.94 -4.87 -12.28
N SER A 39 26.98 -5.23 -11.60
CA SER A 39 27.02 -5.29 -10.14
C SER A 39 26.82 -3.89 -9.60
N LEU A 40 25.61 -3.62 -9.13
CA LEU A 40 25.28 -2.36 -8.46
C LEU A 40 26.16 -2.23 -7.22
N SER A 41 26.76 -1.06 -7.02
CA SER A 41 27.50 -0.77 -5.80
C SER A 41 26.58 -0.84 -4.57
N PRO A 42 27.10 -1.15 -3.38
CA PRO A 42 26.28 -1.19 -2.15
C PRO A 42 25.47 0.09 -1.93
N ALA A 43 26.00 1.25 -2.30
CA ALA A 43 25.30 2.53 -2.24
C ALA A 43 24.09 2.60 -3.21
N GLN A 44 24.25 2.10 -4.43
CA GLN A 44 23.17 2.03 -5.43
C GLN A 44 22.10 1.00 -5.06
N VAL A 45 22.47 -0.08 -4.38
CA VAL A 45 21.53 -1.05 -3.83
C VAL A 45 20.72 -0.44 -2.69
N ILE A 46 21.37 0.31 -1.79
CA ILE A 46 20.71 1.00 -0.68
C ILE A 46 19.77 2.10 -1.23
N GLU A 47 20.19 2.88 -2.21
CA GLU A 47 19.36 3.90 -2.85
C GLU A 47 18.18 3.28 -3.60
N LYS A 48 18.39 2.16 -4.28
CA LYS A 48 17.31 1.43 -4.96
C LYS A 48 16.36 0.74 -3.97
N LEU A 49 16.85 0.25 -2.84
CA LEU A 49 16.03 -0.28 -1.75
C LEU A 49 15.26 0.83 -1.04
N SER A 50 15.85 2.01 -0.81
CA SER A 50 15.13 3.15 -0.24
C SER A 50 14.03 3.66 -1.19
N ASN A 51 14.23 3.60 -2.50
CA ASN A 51 13.20 3.92 -3.48
C ASN A 51 12.08 2.84 -3.59
N ILE A 52 12.37 1.60 -3.20
CA ILE A 52 11.35 0.54 -3.11
C ILE A 52 10.56 0.63 -1.80
N VAL A 53 11.17 1.18 -0.74
CA VAL A 53 10.54 1.41 0.57
C VAL A 53 9.76 2.74 0.63
N SER A 54 9.81 3.57 -0.43
CA SER A 54 9.13 4.87 -0.49
C SER A 54 7.60 4.80 -0.66
N ASP A 55 7.01 3.66 -0.37
CA ASP A 55 5.56 3.49 -0.15
C ASP A 55 5.18 3.69 1.32
N GLU A 56 5.91 4.54 1.98
CA GLU A 56 5.68 4.86 3.37
C GLU A 56 4.37 5.63 3.49
N TYR A 57 3.52 5.16 4.41
CA TYR A 57 2.25 5.80 4.72
C TYR A 57 2.45 7.28 5.05
N THR A 58 1.70 8.15 4.37
CA THR A 58 1.65 9.58 4.66
C THR A 58 0.39 9.90 5.46
N ILE A 59 0.58 10.63 6.54
CA ILE A 59 -0.50 11.04 7.44
C ILE A 59 -1.44 11.98 6.69
N GLY A 60 -2.74 11.72 6.79
CA GLY A 60 -3.78 12.55 6.23
C GLY A 60 -4.66 13.21 7.28
N ALA A 61 -5.65 14.00 6.83
CA ALA A 61 -6.65 14.57 7.70
C ALA A 61 -7.55 13.48 8.29
N GLU A 62 -8.06 13.70 9.52
CA GLU A 62 -8.91 12.79 10.29
C GLU A 62 -8.19 11.55 10.87
N ASP A 63 -6.93 11.30 10.56
CA ASP A 63 -6.16 10.20 11.15
C ASP A 63 -5.99 10.38 12.66
N VAL A 64 -5.97 9.26 13.36
CA VAL A 64 -5.73 9.23 14.82
C VAL A 64 -4.32 8.74 15.08
N LEU A 65 -3.50 9.62 15.65
CA LEU A 65 -2.11 9.37 15.98
C LEU A 65 -1.94 9.20 17.48
N GLU A 66 -1.14 8.25 17.89
CA GLU A 66 -0.64 8.13 19.25
C GLU A 66 0.81 8.61 19.30
N ILE A 67 1.02 9.67 20.03
CA ILE A 67 2.33 10.28 20.21
C ILE A 67 2.82 9.88 21.61
N THR A 68 3.95 9.19 21.67
CA THR A 68 4.59 8.77 22.90
C THR A 68 5.92 9.50 23.07
N VAL A 69 6.07 10.22 24.18
CA VAL A 69 7.31 10.89 24.54
C VAL A 69 7.95 10.13 25.69
N TRP A 70 9.12 9.54 25.45
CA TRP A 70 9.81 8.72 26.43
C TRP A 70 10.07 9.50 27.74
N ARG A 71 9.72 8.90 28.87
CA ARG A 71 9.83 9.48 30.22
C ARG A 71 8.99 10.74 30.48
N ASN A 72 8.07 11.12 29.57
CA ASN A 72 7.20 12.27 29.74
C ASN A 72 5.77 11.90 29.38
N GLN A 73 5.05 11.30 30.31
CA GLN A 73 3.66 10.87 30.11
C GLN A 73 2.73 12.07 29.86
N ASP A 74 3.00 13.21 30.48
CA ASP A 74 2.20 14.44 30.33
C ASP A 74 2.22 14.99 28.89
N LEU A 75 3.28 14.66 28.12
CA LEU A 75 3.42 15.02 26.72
C LEU A 75 2.96 13.90 25.78
N SER A 76 2.73 12.69 26.29
CA SER A 76 2.24 11.56 25.52
C SER A 76 0.74 11.66 25.37
N LYS A 77 0.22 11.63 24.11
CA LYS A 77 -1.19 11.87 23.84
C LYS A 77 -1.65 11.18 22.55
N THR A 78 -2.89 10.71 22.57
CA THR A 78 -3.59 10.38 21.33
C THR A 78 -4.24 11.65 20.79
N VAL A 79 -3.98 11.96 19.52
CA VAL A 79 -4.48 13.17 18.84
C VAL A 79 -5.10 12.81 17.50
N GLN A 80 -6.16 13.51 17.13
CA GLN A 80 -6.73 13.44 15.81
C GLN A 80 -6.19 14.60 14.96
N VAL A 81 -5.81 14.31 13.72
CA VAL A 81 -5.41 15.33 12.76
C VAL A 81 -6.67 16.06 12.30
N ARG A 82 -6.68 17.37 12.48
CA ARG A 82 -7.81 18.23 12.06
C ARG A 82 -7.90 18.30 10.52
N PRO A 83 -9.05 18.71 9.96
CA PRO A 83 -9.21 18.89 8.52
C PRO A 83 -8.22 19.89 7.90
N ASP A 84 -7.66 20.83 8.71
CA ASP A 84 -6.60 21.75 8.28
C ASP A 84 -5.20 21.08 8.21
N GLY A 85 -5.13 19.78 8.48
CA GLY A 85 -3.89 19.01 8.43
C GLY A 85 -2.97 19.18 9.64
N ARG A 86 -3.47 19.78 10.73
CA ARG A 86 -2.71 20.06 11.95
C ARG A 86 -3.31 19.35 13.14
N PHE A 87 -2.51 19.23 14.19
CA PHE A 87 -2.99 18.84 15.51
C PHE A 87 -2.30 19.70 16.57
N SER A 88 -2.93 19.79 17.74
CA SER A 88 -2.39 20.58 18.85
C SER A 88 -1.75 19.67 19.90
N MET A 89 -0.55 20.00 20.31
CA MET A 89 0.22 19.29 21.33
C MET A 89 0.60 20.26 22.46
N PRO A 90 0.61 19.82 23.74
CA PRO A 90 1.11 20.65 24.83
C PRO A 90 2.51 21.17 24.52
N VAL A 91 2.80 22.37 24.98
CA VAL A 91 4.10 23.06 24.90
C VAL A 91 4.43 23.56 23.48
N ILE A 92 4.38 22.70 22.45
CA ILE A 92 4.77 23.06 21.07
C ILE A 92 3.60 23.55 20.19
N ARG A 93 2.38 23.61 20.75
CA ARG A 93 1.17 24.11 20.09
C ARG A 93 0.82 23.32 18.81
N ASP A 94 0.49 24.05 17.73
CA ASP A 94 0.06 23.44 16.46
C ASP A 94 1.23 22.91 15.64
N VAL A 95 1.08 21.66 15.22
CA VAL A 95 2.05 20.93 14.37
C VAL A 95 1.35 20.47 13.11
N VAL A 96 1.98 20.66 11.95
CA VAL A 96 1.49 20.16 10.66
C VAL A 96 1.84 18.69 10.54
N ALA A 97 0.83 17.83 10.36
CA ALA A 97 1.00 16.39 10.21
C ALA A 97 0.78 15.90 8.78
N VAL A 98 -0.19 16.49 8.06
CA VAL A 98 -0.57 16.05 6.70
C VAL A 98 0.62 16.09 5.75
N GLY A 99 0.74 15.03 4.93
CA GLY A 99 1.79 14.87 3.94
C GLY A 99 3.15 14.43 4.50
N LYS A 100 3.25 14.20 5.82
CA LYS A 100 4.46 13.67 6.46
C LYS A 100 4.29 12.21 6.81
N THR A 101 5.40 11.49 6.83
CA THR A 101 5.43 10.14 7.39
C THR A 101 5.48 10.22 8.92
N PRO A 102 5.07 9.15 9.63
CA PRO A 102 5.19 9.10 11.10
C PRO A 102 6.61 9.37 11.58
N SER A 103 7.62 8.90 10.84
CA SER A 103 9.03 9.11 11.14
C SER A 103 9.42 10.60 11.04
N GLN A 104 9.09 11.23 9.90
CA GLN A 104 9.36 12.66 9.69
C GLN A 104 8.67 13.54 10.73
N LEU A 105 7.44 13.18 11.11
CA LEU A 105 6.69 13.90 12.12
C LEU A 105 7.32 13.73 13.51
N ALA A 106 7.79 12.52 13.85
CA ALA A 106 8.50 12.25 15.10
C ALA A 106 9.77 13.09 15.22
N ASP A 107 10.56 13.19 14.14
CA ASP A 107 11.78 14.00 14.10
C ASP A 107 11.47 15.49 14.28
N GLU A 108 10.39 15.99 13.64
CA GLU A 108 9.99 17.38 13.79
C GLU A 108 9.56 17.70 15.23
N ILE A 109 8.74 16.84 15.83
CA ILE A 109 8.30 17.01 17.22
C ILE A 109 9.51 16.95 18.16
N THR A 110 10.41 15.98 17.95
CA THR A 110 11.65 15.86 18.73
C THR A 110 12.46 17.16 18.68
N ARG A 111 12.61 17.72 17.47
CA ARG A 111 13.33 18.99 17.30
C ARG A 111 12.67 20.16 18.05
N LYS A 112 11.34 20.28 17.98
CA LYS A 112 10.60 21.32 18.68
C LYS A 112 10.63 21.16 20.20
N LEU A 113 10.57 19.90 20.69
CA LEU A 113 10.59 19.61 22.12
C LEU A 113 11.95 19.83 22.77
N ARG A 114 13.05 19.84 22.02
CA ARG A 114 14.41 20.11 22.56
C ARG A 114 14.55 21.45 23.27
N GLU A 115 13.69 22.42 22.96
CA GLU A 115 13.68 23.73 23.64
C GLU A 115 13.12 23.63 25.08
N TYR A 116 12.35 22.58 25.37
CA TYR A 116 11.58 22.44 26.60
C TYR A 116 11.99 21.19 27.41
N VAL A 117 12.48 20.16 26.75
CA VAL A 117 12.83 18.86 27.34
C VAL A 117 14.24 18.46 26.96
N GLN A 118 15.02 18.00 27.91
CA GLN A 118 16.36 17.47 27.64
C GLN A 118 16.27 16.08 26.97
N ASN A 119 16.90 15.96 25.81
CA ASN A 119 16.98 14.71 25.03
C ASN A 119 15.61 14.00 24.83
N PRO A 120 14.59 14.67 24.25
CA PRO A 120 13.32 14.05 24.02
C PRO A 120 13.45 12.94 22.97
N VAL A 121 12.82 11.79 23.24
CA VAL A 121 12.66 10.68 22.30
C VAL A 121 11.18 10.53 22.03
N VAL A 122 10.78 10.72 20.79
CA VAL A 122 9.37 10.70 20.35
C VAL A 122 9.13 9.51 19.43
N ALA A 123 8.08 8.75 19.72
CA ALA A 123 7.56 7.72 18.84
C ALA A 123 6.13 8.06 18.42
N ILE A 124 5.80 7.84 17.15
CA ILE A 124 4.45 8.05 16.63
C ILE A 124 3.93 6.73 16.07
N SER A 125 2.74 6.35 16.52
CA SER A 125 1.99 5.21 16.03
C SER A 125 0.65 5.69 15.46
N VAL A 126 0.26 5.17 14.30
CA VAL A 126 -1.04 5.46 13.70
C VAL A 126 -2.06 4.46 14.28
N LYS A 127 -3.01 4.94 15.07
CA LYS A 127 -4.08 4.11 15.64
C LYS A 127 -5.19 3.85 14.65
N GLU A 128 -5.63 4.91 13.95
CA GLU A 128 -6.73 4.83 12.99
C GLU A 128 -6.35 5.59 11.73
N VAL A 129 -6.52 4.92 10.60
CA VAL A 129 -6.30 5.48 9.26
C VAL A 129 -7.68 5.86 8.70
N ASN A 130 -8.09 7.11 8.86
CA ASN A 130 -9.36 7.62 8.38
C ASN A 130 -9.24 8.43 7.09
N SER A 131 -8.05 8.95 6.83
CA SER A 131 -7.71 9.71 5.62
C SER A 131 -7.68 8.85 4.36
N TYR A 132 -7.35 7.58 4.49
CA TYR A 132 -7.20 6.67 3.36
C TYR A 132 -8.49 5.88 3.12
N SER A 133 -9.45 6.51 2.44
CA SER A 133 -10.76 5.93 2.14
C SER A 133 -11.19 6.18 0.71
N ILE A 134 -12.01 5.28 0.18
CA ILE A 134 -12.66 5.39 -1.13
C ILE A 134 -14.17 5.47 -0.98
N PHE A 135 -14.82 5.98 -2.01
CA PHE A 135 -16.27 5.98 -2.13
C PHE A 135 -16.68 5.03 -3.25
N VAL A 136 -17.60 4.12 -2.97
CA VAL A 136 -18.14 3.17 -3.96
C VAL A 136 -19.61 3.43 -4.14
N LEU A 137 -20.01 3.70 -5.38
CA LEU A 137 -21.36 4.09 -5.77
C LEU A 137 -21.87 3.24 -6.95
N GLY A 138 -23.19 3.17 -7.10
CA GLY A 138 -23.85 2.51 -8.22
C GLY A 138 -24.17 1.03 -7.94
N GLU A 139 -24.05 0.19 -8.98
CA GLU A 139 -24.50 -1.20 -8.98
C GLU A 139 -23.49 -2.16 -8.30
N VAL A 140 -23.28 -1.92 -7.01
CA VAL A 140 -22.58 -2.80 -6.07
C VAL A 140 -23.53 -3.22 -4.95
N VAL A 141 -23.27 -4.35 -4.30
CA VAL A 141 -24.16 -4.89 -3.26
C VAL A 141 -24.29 -3.94 -2.07
N LYS A 142 -23.20 -3.25 -1.69
CA LYS A 142 -23.19 -2.29 -0.58
C LYS A 142 -22.44 -1.03 -1.02
N PRO A 143 -23.13 -0.03 -1.59
CA PRO A 143 -22.49 1.26 -1.84
C PRO A 143 -22.17 2.00 -0.53
N GLY A 144 -21.08 2.75 -0.50
CA GLY A 144 -20.68 3.50 0.70
C GLY A 144 -19.22 3.96 0.71
N LYS A 145 -18.78 4.52 1.85
CA LYS A 145 -17.39 4.89 2.13
C LYS A 145 -16.67 3.70 2.74
N TYR A 146 -15.49 3.36 2.22
CA TYR A 146 -14.67 2.24 2.66
C TYR A 146 -13.27 2.70 3.04
N PRO A 147 -12.82 2.49 4.29
CA PRO A 147 -11.46 2.75 4.68
C PRO A 147 -10.53 1.69 4.06
N LEU A 148 -9.44 2.12 3.48
CA LEU A 148 -8.39 1.25 2.94
C LEU A 148 -7.26 1.15 3.96
N LYS A 149 -6.85 -0.06 4.32
CA LYS A 149 -5.75 -0.30 5.28
C LYS A 149 -4.41 -0.58 4.58
N SER A 150 -4.46 -0.83 3.29
CA SER A 150 -3.30 -1.16 2.46
C SER A 150 -3.58 -0.76 1.01
N ARG A 151 -2.57 -0.90 0.16
CA ARG A 151 -2.77 -0.78 -1.28
C ARG A 151 -3.89 -1.71 -1.73
N THR A 152 -4.89 -1.13 -2.32
CA THR A 152 -6.11 -1.83 -2.74
C THR A 152 -6.34 -1.56 -4.21
N THR A 153 -6.57 -2.63 -4.97
CA THR A 153 -6.89 -2.52 -6.39
C THR A 153 -8.39 -2.33 -6.61
N LEU A 154 -8.77 -1.94 -7.82
CA LEU A 154 -10.16 -1.78 -8.24
C LEU A 154 -11.02 -3.00 -7.90
N LEU A 155 -10.55 -4.21 -8.27
CA LEU A 155 -11.29 -5.45 -8.01
C LEU A 155 -11.44 -5.72 -6.51
N GLN A 156 -10.42 -5.43 -5.73
CA GLN A 156 -10.48 -5.57 -4.27
C GLN A 156 -11.48 -4.57 -3.67
N GLY A 157 -11.49 -3.31 -4.15
CA GLY A 157 -12.45 -2.29 -3.74
C GLY A 157 -13.89 -2.72 -3.99
N ILE A 158 -14.19 -3.27 -5.18
CA ILE A 158 -15.52 -3.82 -5.51
C ILE A 158 -15.85 -5.02 -4.62
N THR A 159 -14.87 -5.89 -4.36
CA THR A 159 -15.06 -7.06 -3.47
C THR A 159 -15.41 -6.64 -2.05
N ILE A 160 -14.76 -5.60 -1.51
CA ILE A 160 -15.07 -5.03 -0.19
C ILE A 160 -16.50 -4.49 -0.15
N ALA A 161 -16.99 -3.92 -1.27
CA ALA A 161 -18.37 -3.45 -1.42
C ALA A 161 -19.40 -4.59 -1.64
N GLY A 162 -18.95 -5.85 -1.56
CA GLY A 162 -19.80 -7.05 -1.69
C GLY A 162 -19.98 -7.56 -3.12
N GLY A 163 -19.20 -7.01 -4.08
CA GLY A 163 -19.27 -7.39 -5.49
C GLY A 163 -20.29 -6.61 -6.30
N PHE A 164 -20.43 -6.99 -7.56
CA PHE A 164 -21.38 -6.40 -8.50
C PHE A 164 -22.81 -6.91 -8.27
N THR A 165 -23.82 -6.06 -8.54
CA THR A 165 -25.20 -6.52 -8.66
C THR A 165 -25.43 -7.25 -10.00
N PRO A 166 -26.53 -8.02 -10.14
CA PRO A 166 -26.85 -8.70 -11.41
C PRO A 166 -27.04 -7.78 -12.62
N VAL A 167 -27.36 -6.49 -12.37
CA VAL A 167 -27.62 -5.48 -13.42
C VAL A 167 -26.44 -4.52 -13.62
N ALA A 168 -25.29 -4.81 -13.04
CA ALA A 168 -24.11 -3.99 -13.11
C ALA A 168 -23.42 -4.09 -14.48
N ALA A 169 -23.10 -2.95 -15.09
CA ALA A 169 -22.26 -2.86 -16.28
C ALA A 169 -20.78 -3.06 -15.91
N ARG A 170 -20.37 -4.29 -15.66
CA ARG A 170 -19.06 -4.68 -15.15
C ARG A 170 -17.88 -4.23 -16.01
N ASN A 171 -18.11 -4.00 -17.29
CA ASN A 171 -17.08 -3.60 -18.25
C ASN A 171 -16.95 -2.07 -18.41
N GLN A 172 -17.70 -1.32 -17.61
CA GLN A 172 -17.68 0.15 -17.64
C GLN A 172 -17.57 0.76 -16.24
N VAL A 173 -16.69 0.18 -15.42
CA VAL A 173 -16.40 0.73 -14.10
C VAL A 173 -15.60 2.01 -14.26
N VAL A 174 -16.04 3.08 -13.64
CA VAL A 174 -15.42 4.40 -13.70
C VAL A 174 -14.82 4.77 -12.35
N VAL A 175 -13.57 5.20 -12.35
CA VAL A 175 -12.90 5.75 -11.17
C VAL A 175 -12.70 7.24 -11.39
N PHE A 176 -13.31 8.04 -10.55
CA PHE A 176 -13.07 9.48 -10.48
C PHE A 176 -11.98 9.75 -9.46
N ARG A 177 -10.89 10.32 -9.91
CA ARG A 177 -9.73 10.70 -9.10
C ARG A 177 -9.54 12.21 -9.15
N PHE A 178 -9.54 12.84 -7.99
CA PHE A 178 -9.16 14.25 -7.91
C PHE A 178 -7.65 14.38 -7.91
N GLY A 179 -7.12 15.22 -8.79
CA GLY A 179 -5.69 15.48 -8.85
C GLY A 179 -5.23 16.24 -7.61
N GLU A 180 -4.05 15.89 -7.11
CA GLU A 180 -3.35 16.67 -6.11
C GLU A 180 -3.09 18.07 -6.68
N ASN A 181 -3.24 19.11 -5.87
CA ASN A 181 -3.05 20.53 -6.26
C ASN A 181 -4.11 21.13 -7.21
N GLY A 182 -5.34 20.61 -7.23
CA GLY A 182 -6.41 21.23 -8.03
C GLY A 182 -6.27 21.01 -9.54
N SER A 183 -5.47 20.08 -10.00
CA SER A 183 -5.26 19.75 -11.41
C SER A 183 -6.46 19.08 -12.10
N GLY A 184 -7.67 19.23 -11.54
CA GLY A 184 -8.89 18.73 -12.13
C GLY A 184 -9.22 17.28 -11.76
N MET A 185 -10.35 16.81 -12.25
CA MET A 185 -10.84 15.45 -12.06
C MET A 185 -10.37 14.57 -13.21
N GLN A 186 -9.68 13.48 -12.88
CA GLN A 186 -9.33 12.43 -13.84
C GLN A 186 -10.40 11.35 -13.82
N THR A 187 -10.83 10.93 -15.00
CA THR A 187 -11.77 9.83 -15.18
C THR A 187 -11.02 8.64 -15.76
N LEU A 188 -10.97 7.55 -15.03
CA LEU A 188 -10.31 6.31 -15.44
C LEU A 188 -11.39 5.24 -15.61
N THR A 189 -11.47 4.65 -16.81
CA THR A 189 -12.44 3.57 -17.06
C THR A 189 -11.71 2.23 -17.07
N SER A 190 -12.36 1.22 -16.50
CA SER A 190 -11.83 -0.13 -16.37
C SER A 190 -12.89 -1.16 -16.72
N SER A 191 -12.47 -2.25 -17.37
CA SER A 191 -13.32 -3.38 -17.75
C SER A 191 -12.97 -4.61 -16.92
N TYR A 192 -13.97 -5.18 -16.27
CA TYR A 192 -13.81 -6.41 -15.49
C TYR A 192 -13.34 -7.58 -16.35
N ASP A 193 -13.94 -7.77 -17.53
CA ASP A 193 -13.61 -8.88 -18.42
C ASP A 193 -12.18 -8.76 -18.96
N ASP A 194 -11.70 -7.55 -19.23
CA ASP A 194 -10.33 -7.33 -19.67
C ASP A 194 -9.32 -7.68 -18.56
N ILE A 195 -9.63 -7.36 -17.31
CA ILE A 195 -8.76 -7.68 -16.18
C ILE A 195 -8.74 -9.19 -15.93
N VAL A 196 -9.90 -9.83 -15.88
CA VAL A 196 -10.04 -11.21 -15.41
C VAL A 196 -9.82 -12.23 -16.52
N LEU A 197 -10.36 -11.99 -17.73
CA LEU A 197 -10.36 -12.95 -18.83
C LEU A 197 -9.20 -12.76 -19.78
N ARG A 198 -8.75 -11.51 -19.98
CA ARG A 198 -7.68 -11.17 -20.95
C ARG A 198 -6.33 -10.90 -20.30
N GLY A 199 -6.24 -11.02 -18.96
CA GLY A 199 -5.00 -10.78 -18.24
C GLY A 199 -4.53 -9.31 -18.25
N GLY A 200 -5.43 -8.38 -18.48
CA GLY A 200 -5.16 -6.94 -18.49
C GLY A 200 -4.88 -6.37 -17.10
N ILE A 201 -3.82 -6.86 -16.44
CA ILE A 201 -3.43 -6.45 -15.08
C ILE A 201 -3.26 -4.92 -14.97
N ALA A 202 -2.84 -4.27 -16.06
CA ALA A 202 -2.69 -2.81 -16.12
C ALA A 202 -4.02 -2.06 -15.93
N GLN A 203 -5.17 -2.68 -16.22
CA GLN A 203 -6.49 -2.10 -16.01
C GLN A 203 -7.02 -2.31 -14.57
N ASN A 204 -6.38 -3.19 -13.79
CA ASN A 204 -6.68 -3.33 -12.37
C ASN A 204 -6.02 -2.21 -11.58
N LEU A 205 -6.57 -1.02 -11.73
CA LEU A 205 -6.05 0.23 -11.18
C LEU A 205 -5.86 0.13 -9.67
N GLU A 206 -4.74 0.64 -9.18
CA GLU A 206 -4.54 0.86 -7.76
C GLU A 206 -5.34 2.08 -7.32
N LEU A 207 -6.19 1.89 -6.32
CA LEU A 207 -7.04 2.93 -5.75
C LEU A 207 -6.25 3.82 -4.80
N ARG A 208 -6.55 5.11 -4.84
CA ARG A 208 -5.96 6.12 -3.96
C ARG A 208 -6.99 6.69 -3.00
N ALA A 209 -6.50 7.34 -1.96
CA ALA A 209 -7.35 8.08 -1.03
C ALA A 209 -8.21 9.11 -1.78
N GLY A 210 -9.50 9.13 -1.48
CA GLY A 210 -10.46 10.04 -2.11
C GLY A 210 -11.00 9.59 -3.47
N ASP A 211 -10.55 8.45 -4.02
CA ASP A 211 -11.11 7.92 -5.27
C ASP A 211 -12.60 7.60 -5.10
N THR A 212 -13.38 7.95 -6.11
CA THR A 212 -14.80 7.58 -6.19
C THR A 212 -14.99 6.56 -7.30
N LEU A 213 -15.41 5.36 -6.91
CA LEU A 213 -15.69 4.24 -7.78
C LEU A 213 -17.17 4.27 -8.15
N VAL A 214 -17.48 4.31 -9.42
CA VAL A 214 -18.85 4.29 -9.92
C VAL A 214 -19.05 3.09 -10.83
N VAL A 215 -20.00 2.24 -10.46
CA VAL A 215 -20.42 1.09 -11.26
C VAL A 215 -21.76 1.41 -11.88
N PRO A 216 -21.86 1.72 -13.17
CA PRO A 216 -23.14 2.01 -13.81
C PRO A 216 -24.01 0.75 -13.97
N SER A 217 -25.30 0.93 -14.18
CA SER A 217 -26.17 -0.16 -14.59
C SER A 217 -26.06 -0.42 -16.11
N GLU A 218 -26.34 -1.65 -16.55
CA GLU A 218 -26.39 -1.98 -17.98
C GLU A 218 -27.39 -1.10 -18.74
N ALA A 219 -28.51 -0.75 -18.12
CA ALA A 219 -29.51 0.13 -18.70
C ALA A 219 -28.99 1.55 -19.00
N MET A 220 -28.07 2.09 -18.17
CA MET A 220 -27.46 3.40 -18.40
C MET A 220 -26.47 3.39 -19.57
N VAL A 221 -25.85 2.25 -19.82
CA VAL A 221 -24.86 2.07 -20.88
C VAL A 221 -25.51 1.93 -22.27
N VAL A 222 -26.69 1.33 -22.33
CA VAL A 222 -27.46 1.11 -23.56
C VAL A 222 -28.04 2.42 -24.11
N PHE A 223 -28.16 3.46 -23.27
CA PHE A 223 -28.55 4.80 -23.69
C PHE A 223 -27.42 5.81 -23.48
N PRO A 224 -26.35 5.79 -24.30
CA PRO A 224 -25.41 6.90 -24.32
C PRO A 224 -26.19 8.12 -24.80
N GLY A 225 -26.27 9.12 -23.94
CA GLY A 225 -27.11 10.30 -24.06
C GLY A 225 -27.20 10.82 -25.50
N HIS A 226 -28.41 11.08 -25.94
CA HIS A 226 -28.71 11.87 -27.13
C HIS A 226 -27.94 13.20 -27.01
N PRO A 227 -27.06 13.56 -27.96
CA PRO A 227 -26.57 14.94 -28.04
C PRO A 227 -27.78 15.80 -28.47
N GLN A 228 -28.19 16.70 -27.63
CA GLN A 228 -29.06 17.83 -28.05
C GLN A 228 -28.23 18.88 -28.71
#